data_079ce5d150c4bc70a9e801ea7e12f716
#
_entry.id   079ce5d150c4bc70a9e801ea7e12f716
#
_cell.length_a   1.000
_cell.length_b   1.000
_cell.length_c   1.000
_cell.angle_alpha   90.00
_cell.angle_beta   90.00
_cell.angle_gamma   90.00
#
_symmetry.space_group_name_H-M   'P 1'
#
loop_
_entity.id
_entity.type
_entity.pdbx_description
1 polymer ?
#
loop_
_entity_poly.entity_id
_entity_poly.type
_entity_poly.pdbx_seq_one_letter_code
_entity_poly.pdbx_strand_id
1 'polypeptide(L)'
;MVDSLLSARRLNKQFRSGDEPVPVLVNLSLHLDAGESLALTGRSGSGKSTLLNILCGLEKPDAGVVHVLGETFDTRSMEAGRKADARWGDLRRQQIGVVFQEANLMPALSLLDNVRFRARLAGQSEDEYQDWLERLGIGELADRFPDQVSGGQRQRAALAMVFAMKPALILADEPTGSLDRHTAEAVIGQLFELQTRHGCGLILATHDPELATRCSQHLDLAHLPET
;
A
#
# COMPACT_ATOMS: atom_id res chain seq x y z
N MET A 1 8.39 13.94 21.35
CA MET A 1 8.00 12.56 20.98
C MET A 1 7.81 12.63 19.48
N VAL A 2 8.57 11.86 18.70
CA VAL A 2 8.32 11.76 17.26
C VAL A 2 6.97 11.05 17.14
N ASP A 3 5.98 11.75 16.58
CA ASP A 3 4.66 11.13 16.37
C ASP A 3 4.84 10.02 15.34
N SER A 4 4.61 8.78 15.76
CA SER A 4 4.67 7.60 14.90
C SER A 4 3.72 7.78 13.71
N LEU A 5 4.22 7.61 12.49
CA LEU A 5 3.42 7.72 11.28
C LEU A 5 2.30 6.68 11.26
N LEU A 6 2.65 5.44 11.67
CA LEU A 6 1.73 4.33 11.78
C LEU A 6 2.13 3.42 12.95
N SER A 7 1.17 3.02 13.75
CA SER A 7 1.33 1.91 14.69
C SER A 7 0.07 1.05 14.74
N ALA A 8 0.28 -0.26 14.82
CA ALA A 8 -0.77 -1.23 15.03
C ALA A 8 -0.47 -2.01 16.31
N ARG A 9 -1.49 -2.24 17.15
CA ARG A 9 -1.32 -2.89 18.45
C ARG A 9 -2.33 -4.01 18.63
N ARG A 10 -1.82 -5.21 18.89
CA ARG A 10 -2.60 -6.42 19.20
C ARG A 10 -3.70 -6.69 18.18
N LEU A 11 -3.37 -6.57 16.89
CA LEU A 11 -4.28 -6.88 15.82
C LEU A 11 -4.58 -8.38 15.79
N ASN A 12 -5.86 -8.68 15.72
CA ASN A 12 -6.36 -10.04 15.50
C ASN A 12 -7.29 -10.02 14.29
N LYS A 13 -7.17 -11.02 13.45
CA LYS A 13 -8.06 -11.23 12.31
C LYS A 13 -8.21 -12.70 12.03
N GLN A 14 -9.44 -13.15 11.89
CA GLN A 14 -9.80 -14.50 11.44
C GLN A 14 -10.81 -14.42 10.30
N PHE A 15 -10.78 -15.39 9.42
CA PHE A 15 -11.81 -15.62 8.42
C PHE A 15 -12.55 -16.92 8.72
N ARG A 16 -13.62 -17.19 8.02
CA ARG A 16 -14.33 -18.46 8.10
C ARG A 16 -14.12 -19.27 6.84
N SER A 17 -13.77 -20.53 6.99
CA SER A 17 -13.75 -21.52 5.91
C SER A 17 -14.81 -22.58 6.24
N GLY A 18 -16.01 -22.43 5.67
CA GLY A 18 -17.17 -23.14 6.15
C GLY A 18 -17.53 -22.72 7.59
N ASP A 19 -17.61 -23.70 8.51
CA ASP A 19 -17.89 -23.43 9.92
C ASP A 19 -16.64 -23.25 10.79
N GLU A 20 -15.45 -23.45 10.24
CA GLU A 20 -14.19 -23.36 11.00
C GLU A 20 -13.59 -21.94 10.93
N PRO A 21 -13.20 -21.36 12.08
CA PRO A 21 -12.44 -20.11 12.10
C PRO A 21 -10.99 -20.37 11.70
N VAL A 22 -10.49 -19.59 10.73
CA VAL A 22 -9.09 -19.63 10.28
C VAL A 22 -8.41 -18.34 10.76
N PRO A 23 -7.57 -18.39 11.81
CA PRO A 23 -6.82 -17.23 12.26
C PRO A 23 -5.77 -16.85 11.22
N VAL A 24 -5.69 -15.56 10.91
CA VAL A 24 -4.73 -15.00 9.92
C VAL A 24 -3.76 -14.04 10.59
N LEU A 25 -4.24 -13.21 11.52
CA LEU A 25 -3.40 -12.36 12.35
C LEU A 25 -3.71 -12.66 13.82
N VAL A 26 -2.67 -12.92 14.62
CA VAL A 26 -2.81 -13.22 16.03
C VAL A 26 -1.90 -12.30 16.83
N ASN A 27 -2.49 -11.43 17.65
CA ASN A 27 -1.79 -10.50 18.54
C ASN A 27 -0.65 -9.70 17.89
N LEU A 28 -0.80 -9.37 16.59
CA LEU A 28 0.23 -8.70 15.80
C LEU A 28 0.36 -7.24 16.22
N SER A 29 1.61 -6.80 16.40
CA SER A 29 1.92 -5.39 16.65
C SER A 29 3.08 -4.95 15.79
N LEU A 30 3.01 -3.72 15.26
CA LEU A 30 4.08 -3.11 14.48
C LEU A 30 4.04 -1.58 14.63
N HIS A 31 5.13 -0.93 14.29
CA HIS A 31 5.16 0.53 14.17
C HIS A 31 6.06 0.95 13.01
N LEU A 32 5.82 2.16 12.49
CA LEU A 32 6.60 2.78 11.42
C LEU A 32 6.63 4.29 11.67
N ASP A 33 7.81 4.86 11.68
CA ASP A 33 8.00 6.30 11.72
C ASP A 33 8.06 6.92 10.32
N ALA A 34 7.94 8.25 10.23
CA ALA A 34 8.06 8.95 8.96
C ALA A 34 9.46 8.72 8.36
N GLY A 35 9.52 8.46 7.06
CA GLY A 35 10.78 8.18 6.36
C GLY A 35 11.34 6.77 6.56
N GLU A 36 10.69 5.92 7.34
CA GLU A 36 11.09 4.52 7.48
C GLU A 36 10.43 3.61 6.46
N SER A 37 11.01 2.43 6.29
CA SER A 37 10.46 1.36 5.45
C SER A 37 10.43 0.04 6.20
N LEU A 38 9.32 -0.71 6.07
CA LEU A 38 9.10 -2.01 6.67
C LEU A 38 8.83 -3.06 5.60
N ALA A 39 9.66 -4.09 5.54
CA ALA A 39 9.38 -5.27 4.74
C ALA A 39 8.47 -6.24 5.50
N LEU A 40 7.38 -6.65 4.87
CA LEU A 40 6.53 -7.74 5.32
C LEU A 40 6.87 -8.99 4.51
N THR A 41 7.40 -10.02 5.14
CA THR A 41 7.69 -11.30 4.52
C THR A 41 6.83 -12.42 5.09
N GLY A 42 6.86 -13.57 4.44
CA GLY A 42 6.10 -14.75 4.83
C GLY A 42 5.56 -15.50 3.61
N ARG A 43 5.15 -16.75 3.81
CA ARG A 43 4.60 -17.60 2.77
C ARG A 43 3.32 -17.01 2.16
N SER A 44 2.90 -17.50 0.98
CA SER A 44 1.57 -17.20 0.44
C SER A 44 0.50 -17.60 1.47
N GLY A 45 -0.47 -16.75 1.70
CA GLY A 45 -1.52 -16.96 2.72
C GLY A 45 -1.12 -16.61 4.16
N SER A 46 0.08 -16.11 4.44
CA SER A 46 0.51 -15.72 5.80
C SER A 46 -0.16 -14.44 6.36
N GLY A 47 -1.04 -13.79 5.59
CA GLY A 47 -1.79 -12.62 6.04
C GLY A 47 -1.19 -11.27 5.63
N LYS A 48 -0.16 -11.21 4.77
CA LYS A 48 0.45 -9.94 4.31
C LYS A 48 -0.57 -8.98 3.71
N SER A 49 -1.32 -9.42 2.70
CA SER A 49 -2.36 -8.60 2.06
C SER A 49 -3.50 -8.24 3.04
N THR A 50 -3.87 -9.17 3.94
CA THR A 50 -4.85 -8.89 5.00
C THR A 50 -4.36 -7.76 5.91
N LEU A 51 -3.10 -7.82 6.34
CA LEU A 51 -2.50 -6.78 7.16
C LEU A 51 -2.48 -5.43 6.43
N LEU A 52 -2.01 -5.39 5.17
CA LEU A 52 -2.02 -4.15 4.37
C LEU A 52 -3.44 -3.58 4.22
N ASN A 53 -4.43 -4.43 3.97
CA ASN A 53 -5.83 -4.01 3.88
C ASN A 53 -6.36 -3.44 5.21
N ILE A 54 -5.95 -3.98 6.35
CA ILE A 54 -6.30 -3.43 7.66
C ILE A 54 -5.63 -2.07 7.86
N LEU A 55 -4.36 -1.93 7.50
CA LEU A 55 -3.59 -0.69 7.69
C LEU A 55 -4.05 0.47 6.79
N CYS A 56 -4.83 0.19 5.74
CA CYS A 56 -5.49 1.22 4.93
C CYS A 56 -7.02 1.26 5.11
N GLY A 57 -7.58 0.49 6.05
CA GLY A 57 -9.02 0.49 6.35
C GLY A 57 -9.90 -0.10 5.26
N LEU A 58 -9.38 -0.99 4.41
CA LEU A 58 -10.16 -1.80 3.48
C LEU A 58 -10.70 -3.08 4.12
N GLU A 59 -10.03 -3.55 5.18
CA GLU A 59 -10.45 -4.68 6.00
C GLU A 59 -10.52 -4.23 7.47
N LYS A 60 -11.49 -4.73 8.21
CA LYS A 60 -11.63 -4.46 9.66
C LYS A 60 -10.97 -5.57 10.46
N PRO A 61 -10.07 -5.27 11.40
CA PRO A 61 -9.59 -6.27 12.34
C PRO A 61 -10.72 -6.68 13.30
N ASP A 62 -10.65 -7.91 13.83
CA ASP A 62 -11.60 -8.39 14.82
C ASP A 62 -11.29 -7.82 16.22
N ALA A 63 -10.00 -7.54 16.48
CA ALA A 63 -9.54 -6.84 17.68
C ALA A 63 -8.25 -6.07 17.41
N GLY A 64 -7.99 -5.05 18.21
CA GLY A 64 -6.79 -4.24 18.16
C GLY A 64 -7.05 -2.77 17.84
N VAL A 65 -5.94 -2.03 17.72
CA VAL A 65 -5.97 -0.59 17.48
C VAL A 65 -4.97 -0.25 16.37
N VAL A 66 -5.38 0.60 15.43
CA VAL A 66 -4.51 1.20 14.41
C VAL A 66 -4.46 2.70 14.64
N HIS A 67 -3.25 3.23 14.79
CA HIS A 67 -2.97 4.66 14.74
C HIS A 67 -2.24 4.94 13.43
N VAL A 68 -2.73 5.86 12.62
CA VAL A 68 -2.14 6.19 11.33
C VAL A 68 -2.39 7.66 11.00
N LEU A 69 -1.32 8.39 10.68
CA LEU A 69 -1.40 9.80 10.23
C LEU A 69 -2.21 10.69 11.19
N GLY A 70 -2.02 10.50 12.50
CA GLY A 70 -2.72 11.24 13.56
C GLY A 70 -4.12 10.72 13.89
N GLU A 71 -4.66 9.78 13.13
CA GLU A 71 -5.98 9.18 13.35
C GLU A 71 -5.88 7.88 14.15
N THR A 72 -6.90 7.59 14.96
CA THR A 72 -6.99 6.37 15.76
C THR A 72 -8.25 5.58 15.40
N PHE A 73 -8.06 4.30 15.13
CA PHE A 73 -9.11 3.33 14.83
C PHE A 73 -9.03 2.17 15.83
N ASP A 74 -9.89 2.19 16.84
CA ASP A 74 -9.98 1.14 17.87
C ASP A 74 -11.26 0.33 17.64
N THR A 75 -11.13 -0.99 17.52
CA THR A 75 -12.27 -1.90 17.34
C THR A 75 -13.27 -1.86 18.49
N ARG A 76 -12.84 -1.41 19.67
CA ARG A 76 -13.69 -1.26 20.86
C ARG A 76 -14.40 0.08 20.94
N SER A 77 -14.05 1.04 20.06
CA SER A 77 -14.63 2.37 20.07
C SER A 77 -16.08 2.33 19.55
N MET A 78 -16.99 3.06 20.22
CA MET A 78 -18.36 3.25 19.75
C MET A 78 -18.45 4.09 18.46
N GLU A 79 -17.36 4.72 18.02
CA GLU A 79 -17.28 5.42 16.72
C GLU A 79 -17.09 4.47 15.52
N ALA A 80 -17.16 3.16 15.76
CA ALA A 80 -17.17 2.16 14.69
C ALA A 80 -18.37 2.39 13.75
N GLY A 81 -18.14 2.36 12.44
CA GLY A 81 -19.16 2.53 11.42
C GLY A 81 -18.88 3.69 10.47
N ARG A 82 -19.94 4.35 9.96
CA ARG A 82 -19.83 5.34 8.86
C ARG A 82 -18.80 6.46 9.10
N LYS A 83 -18.59 6.89 10.35
CA LYS A 83 -17.59 7.94 10.66
C LYS A 83 -16.17 7.41 10.47
N ALA A 84 -15.87 6.22 10.97
CA ALA A 84 -14.56 5.59 10.78
C ALA A 84 -14.31 5.29 9.29
N ASP A 85 -15.32 4.79 8.57
CA ASP A 85 -15.21 4.49 7.14
C ASP A 85 -14.96 5.77 6.31
N ALA A 86 -15.58 6.91 6.68
CA ALA A 86 -15.33 8.21 6.04
C ALA A 86 -13.91 8.70 6.28
N ARG A 87 -13.41 8.64 7.53
CA ARG A 87 -12.03 9.01 7.88
C ARG A 87 -11.01 8.16 7.13
N TRP A 88 -11.20 6.84 7.07
CA TRP A 88 -10.39 5.96 6.24
C TRP A 88 -10.44 6.33 4.76
N GLY A 89 -11.63 6.70 4.26
CA GLY A 89 -11.82 7.19 2.89
C GLY A 89 -10.98 8.44 2.61
N ASP A 90 -10.98 9.40 3.54
CA ASP A 90 -10.19 10.63 3.42
C ASP A 90 -8.68 10.36 3.46
N LEU A 91 -8.21 9.48 4.36
CA LEU A 91 -6.81 9.07 4.41
C LEU A 91 -6.37 8.40 3.10
N ARG A 92 -7.14 7.43 2.57
CA ARG A 92 -6.84 6.79 1.28
C ARG A 92 -6.89 7.75 0.12
N ARG A 93 -7.77 8.73 0.17
CA ARG A 93 -7.89 9.74 -0.89
C ARG A 93 -6.67 10.65 -0.97
N GLN A 94 -6.10 11.05 0.17
CA GLN A 94 -5.13 12.14 0.23
C GLN A 94 -3.72 11.71 0.66
N GLN A 95 -3.59 10.73 1.55
CA GLN A 95 -2.35 10.50 2.28
C GLN A 95 -1.82 9.07 2.22
N ILE A 96 -2.67 8.07 1.93
CA ILE A 96 -2.24 6.67 1.83
C ILE A 96 -2.28 6.23 0.38
N GLY A 97 -1.10 5.95 -0.19
CA GLY A 97 -0.96 5.30 -1.49
C GLY A 97 -0.98 3.78 -1.31
N VAL A 98 -1.85 3.09 -2.06
CA VAL A 98 -1.91 1.63 -2.03
C VAL A 98 -1.57 1.08 -3.41
N VAL A 99 -0.55 0.23 -3.47
CA VAL A 99 -0.19 -0.54 -4.66
C VAL A 99 -0.61 -1.98 -4.42
N PHE A 100 -1.61 -2.44 -5.16
CA PHE A 100 -2.10 -3.80 -5.07
C PHE A 100 -1.30 -4.73 -6.00
N GLN A 101 -1.34 -6.03 -5.73
CA GLN A 101 -0.75 -7.06 -6.58
C GLN A 101 -1.33 -7.01 -8.01
N GLU A 102 -2.63 -6.76 -8.14
CA GLU A 102 -3.28 -6.47 -9.40
C GLU A 102 -3.48 -4.97 -9.57
N ALA A 103 -3.18 -4.46 -10.76
CA ALA A 103 -3.30 -3.04 -11.06
C ALA A 103 -4.77 -2.59 -11.06
N ASN A 104 -5.17 -1.80 -10.06
CA ASN A 104 -6.52 -1.25 -9.92
C ASN A 104 -6.69 0.04 -10.74
N LEU A 105 -6.65 -0.09 -12.08
CA LEU A 105 -6.93 1.01 -13.00
C LEU A 105 -8.42 1.07 -13.32
N MET A 106 -8.95 2.29 -13.52
CA MET A 106 -10.29 2.48 -14.04
C MET A 106 -10.30 2.14 -15.55
N PRO A 107 -11.05 1.12 -15.99
CA PRO A 107 -10.99 0.66 -17.37
C PRO A 107 -11.54 1.66 -18.37
N ALA A 108 -12.40 2.59 -17.95
CA ALA A 108 -13.00 3.62 -18.78
C ALA A 108 -12.12 4.88 -18.94
N LEU A 109 -10.94 4.92 -18.32
CA LEU A 109 -10.01 6.03 -18.40
C LEU A 109 -8.71 5.59 -19.08
N SER A 110 -8.06 6.50 -19.82
CA SER A 110 -6.70 6.29 -20.32
C SER A 110 -5.71 6.13 -19.16
N LEU A 111 -4.48 5.66 -19.41
CA LEU A 111 -3.47 5.57 -18.38
C LEU A 111 -3.18 6.95 -17.77
N LEU A 112 -3.07 7.98 -18.58
CA LEU A 112 -2.87 9.35 -18.11
C LEU A 112 -4.06 9.87 -17.32
N ASP A 113 -5.29 9.59 -17.73
CA ASP A 113 -6.47 10.05 -17.02
C ASP A 113 -6.67 9.32 -15.68
N ASN A 114 -6.24 8.05 -15.56
CA ASN A 114 -6.15 7.37 -14.29
C ASN A 114 -5.20 8.11 -13.32
N VAL A 115 -4.00 8.47 -13.78
CA VAL A 115 -3.02 9.23 -12.99
C VAL A 115 -3.57 10.60 -12.61
N ARG A 116 -4.12 11.35 -13.57
CA ARG A 116 -4.75 12.67 -13.35
C ARG A 116 -5.86 12.61 -12.31
N PHE A 117 -6.77 11.67 -12.48
CA PHE A 117 -7.89 11.50 -11.57
C PHE A 117 -7.41 11.25 -10.14
N ARG A 118 -6.41 10.38 -9.98
CA ARG A 118 -5.85 10.05 -8.67
C ARG A 118 -5.13 11.23 -8.02
N ALA A 119 -4.32 11.97 -8.80
CA ALA A 119 -3.61 13.17 -8.35
C ALA A 119 -4.59 14.27 -7.90
N ARG A 120 -5.63 14.54 -8.70
CA ARG A 120 -6.68 15.52 -8.36
C ARG A 120 -7.44 15.16 -7.08
N LEU A 121 -7.78 13.88 -6.87
CA LEU A 121 -8.39 13.41 -5.63
C LEU A 121 -7.50 13.66 -4.42
N ALA A 122 -6.19 13.63 -4.59
CA ALA A 122 -5.22 13.94 -3.55
C ALA A 122 -4.91 15.45 -3.41
N GLY A 123 -5.55 16.31 -4.22
CA GLY A 123 -5.35 17.75 -4.20
C GLY A 123 -4.04 18.21 -4.86
N GLN A 124 -3.41 17.37 -5.69
CA GLN A 124 -2.18 17.70 -6.40
C GLN A 124 -2.45 18.54 -7.66
N SER A 125 -1.51 19.44 -7.99
CA SER A 125 -1.58 20.27 -9.19
C SER A 125 -1.27 19.51 -10.49
N GLU A 126 -1.72 20.06 -11.63
CA GLU A 126 -1.61 19.37 -12.92
C GLU A 126 -0.18 19.18 -13.41
N ASP A 127 0.74 20.08 -13.07
CA ASP A 127 2.10 20.11 -13.62
C ASP A 127 3.00 18.96 -13.12
N GLU A 128 2.56 18.20 -12.09
CA GLU A 128 3.41 17.26 -11.41
C GLU A 128 3.18 15.78 -11.77
N TYR A 129 2.10 15.46 -12.50
CA TYR A 129 1.76 14.06 -12.76
C TYR A 129 2.05 13.55 -14.16
N GLN A 130 2.27 14.44 -15.14
CA GLN A 130 2.55 14.03 -16.52
C GLN A 130 3.87 13.23 -16.61
N ASP A 131 4.87 13.62 -15.84
CA ASP A 131 6.20 13.00 -15.87
C ASP A 131 6.25 11.57 -15.32
N TRP A 132 5.26 11.14 -14.52
CA TRP A 132 5.35 9.81 -13.88
C TRP A 132 5.21 8.66 -14.87
N LEU A 133 4.41 8.79 -15.91
CA LEU A 133 4.32 7.75 -16.96
C LEU A 133 5.64 7.66 -17.74
N GLU A 134 6.27 8.80 -18.04
CA GLU A 134 7.58 8.84 -18.72
C GLU A 134 8.68 8.23 -17.84
N ARG A 135 8.76 8.64 -16.57
CA ARG A 135 9.74 8.09 -15.61
C ARG A 135 9.61 6.59 -15.43
N LEU A 136 8.40 6.06 -15.54
CA LEU A 136 8.12 4.62 -15.47
C LEU A 136 8.24 3.92 -16.84
N GLY A 137 8.71 4.61 -17.89
CA GLY A 137 8.96 4.05 -19.22
C GLY A 137 7.69 3.59 -19.93
N ILE A 138 6.59 4.32 -19.76
CA ILE A 138 5.30 4.09 -20.43
C ILE A 138 4.64 5.39 -20.90
N GLY A 139 5.42 6.46 -21.11
CA GLY A 139 4.91 7.77 -21.54
C GLY A 139 4.20 7.71 -22.88
N GLU A 140 4.73 6.92 -23.83
CA GLU A 140 4.12 6.71 -25.16
C GLU A 140 2.76 5.98 -25.12
N LEU A 141 2.40 5.41 -23.97
CA LEU A 141 1.13 4.71 -23.76
C LEU A 141 0.10 5.56 -23.00
N ALA A 142 0.38 6.84 -22.76
CA ALA A 142 -0.45 7.74 -21.96
C ALA A 142 -1.93 7.74 -22.35
N ASP A 143 -2.22 7.73 -23.66
CA ASP A 143 -3.58 7.74 -24.21
C ASP A 143 -4.20 6.34 -24.36
N ARG A 144 -3.48 5.26 -24.03
CA ARG A 144 -4.00 3.91 -24.08
C ARG A 144 -4.90 3.62 -22.87
N PHE A 145 -5.87 2.72 -23.09
CA PHE A 145 -6.74 2.19 -22.05
C PHE A 145 -6.12 0.94 -21.40
N PRO A 146 -6.52 0.59 -20.16
CA PRO A 146 -5.95 -0.56 -19.45
C PRO A 146 -6.03 -1.90 -20.19
N ASP A 147 -7.03 -2.13 -21.02
CA ASP A 147 -7.22 -3.32 -21.83
C ASP A 147 -6.30 -3.39 -23.07
N GLN A 148 -5.69 -2.26 -23.45
CA GLN A 148 -4.79 -2.12 -24.60
C GLN A 148 -3.31 -2.31 -24.25
N VAL A 149 -2.98 -2.58 -22.99
CA VAL A 149 -1.61 -2.64 -22.50
C VAL A 149 -1.34 -3.91 -21.72
N SER A 150 -0.07 -4.33 -21.62
CA SER A 150 0.33 -5.53 -20.87
C SER A 150 0.10 -5.39 -19.36
N GLY A 151 0.12 -6.54 -18.64
CA GLY A 151 0.02 -6.55 -17.17
C GLY A 151 1.09 -5.70 -16.50
N GLY A 152 2.35 -5.81 -16.95
CA GLY A 152 3.44 -5.00 -16.43
C GLY A 152 3.30 -3.51 -16.72
N GLN A 153 2.75 -3.12 -17.89
CA GLN A 153 2.45 -1.72 -18.20
C GLN A 153 1.32 -1.19 -17.31
N ARG A 154 0.28 -1.98 -17.06
CA ARG A 154 -0.77 -1.63 -16.09
C ARG A 154 -0.21 -1.42 -14.68
N GLN A 155 0.68 -2.30 -14.23
CA GLN A 155 1.30 -2.20 -12.91
C GLN A 155 2.13 -0.92 -12.78
N ARG A 156 2.90 -0.56 -13.82
CA ARG A 156 3.64 0.71 -13.84
C ARG A 156 2.71 1.93 -13.82
N ALA A 157 1.57 1.88 -14.53
CA ALA A 157 0.57 2.95 -14.45
C ALA A 157 -0.08 3.06 -13.06
N ALA A 158 -0.35 1.94 -12.39
CA ALA A 158 -0.83 1.94 -11.01
C ALA A 158 0.19 2.57 -10.03
N LEU A 159 1.48 2.32 -10.24
CA LEU A 159 2.54 2.98 -9.48
C LEU A 159 2.61 4.48 -9.78
N ALA A 160 2.45 4.89 -11.06
CA ALA A 160 2.35 6.30 -11.43
C ALA A 160 1.22 7.01 -10.68
N MET A 161 0.05 6.37 -10.53
CA MET A 161 -1.06 6.92 -9.74
C MET A 161 -0.68 7.17 -8.28
N VAL A 162 0.05 6.23 -7.66
CA VAL A 162 0.49 6.38 -6.27
C VAL A 162 1.54 7.48 -6.15
N PHE A 163 2.50 7.54 -7.04
CA PHE A 163 3.55 8.55 -7.01
C PHE A 163 3.01 9.96 -7.26
N ALA A 164 2.04 10.09 -8.17
CA ALA A 164 1.41 11.36 -8.50
C ALA A 164 0.61 11.97 -7.33
N MET A 165 0.15 11.16 -6.37
CA MET A 165 -0.57 11.68 -5.20
C MET A 165 0.34 12.19 -4.08
N LYS A 166 1.66 11.94 -4.12
CA LYS A 166 2.64 12.29 -3.10
C LYS A 166 2.20 11.85 -1.68
N PRO A 167 1.99 10.56 -1.45
CA PRO A 167 1.43 10.08 -0.20
C PRO A 167 2.40 10.23 0.97
N ALA A 168 1.85 10.36 2.19
CA ALA A 168 2.64 10.29 3.42
C ALA A 168 2.99 8.85 3.80
N LEU A 169 2.15 7.88 3.39
CA LEU A 169 2.35 6.44 3.60
C LEU A 169 2.07 5.67 2.32
N ILE A 170 2.98 4.77 1.96
CA ILE A 170 2.80 3.82 0.85
C ILE A 170 2.67 2.41 1.41
N LEU A 171 1.63 1.70 1.00
CA LEU A 171 1.41 0.29 1.26
C LEU A 171 1.47 -0.45 -0.06
N ALA A 172 2.47 -1.30 -0.25
CA ALA A 172 2.71 -2.00 -1.50
C ALA A 172 2.64 -3.52 -1.31
N ASP A 173 1.72 -4.17 -2.01
CA ASP A 173 1.55 -5.62 -1.99
C ASP A 173 2.13 -6.22 -3.27
N GLU A 174 3.31 -6.79 -3.18
CA GLU A 174 4.07 -7.39 -4.29
C GLU A 174 4.11 -6.52 -5.56
N PRO A 175 4.55 -5.25 -5.47
CA PRO A 175 4.35 -4.24 -6.51
C PRO A 175 5.04 -4.56 -7.83
N THR A 176 5.94 -5.53 -7.85
CA THR A 176 6.74 -5.93 -9.02
C THR A 176 6.52 -7.37 -9.46
N GLY A 177 5.58 -8.09 -8.84
CA GLY A 177 5.35 -9.52 -9.12
C GLY A 177 4.96 -9.85 -10.56
N SER A 178 4.45 -8.90 -11.32
CA SER A 178 4.09 -9.03 -12.74
C SER A 178 5.11 -8.42 -13.72
N LEU A 179 6.26 -7.93 -13.22
CA LEU A 179 7.30 -7.27 -14.02
C LEU A 179 8.47 -8.21 -14.30
N ASP A 180 9.15 -7.98 -15.42
CA ASP A 180 10.46 -8.58 -15.65
C ASP A 180 11.51 -7.99 -14.67
N ARG A 181 12.60 -8.70 -14.45
CA ARG A 181 13.61 -8.33 -13.44
C ARG A 181 14.17 -6.93 -13.63
N HIS A 182 14.50 -6.55 -14.86
CA HIS A 182 15.10 -5.24 -15.13
C HIS A 182 14.12 -4.10 -14.84
N THR A 183 12.87 -4.25 -15.29
CA THR A 183 11.80 -3.29 -15.00
C THR A 183 11.47 -3.24 -13.50
N ALA A 184 11.46 -4.39 -12.82
CA ALA A 184 11.23 -4.47 -11.39
C ALA A 184 12.29 -3.68 -10.59
N GLU A 185 13.58 -3.85 -10.91
CA GLU A 185 14.67 -3.12 -10.26
C GLU A 185 14.54 -1.60 -10.45
N ALA A 186 14.21 -1.13 -11.66
CA ALA A 186 14.01 0.29 -11.94
C ALA A 186 12.83 0.87 -11.15
N VAL A 187 11.68 0.18 -11.12
CA VAL A 187 10.48 0.58 -10.39
C VAL A 187 10.72 0.64 -8.88
N ILE A 188 11.38 -0.38 -8.34
CA ILE A 188 11.74 -0.41 -6.91
C ILE A 188 12.73 0.72 -6.58
N GLY A 189 13.69 1.00 -7.47
CA GLY A 189 14.59 2.15 -7.32
C GLY A 189 13.82 3.45 -7.17
N GLN A 190 12.82 3.70 -8.03
CA GLN A 190 11.98 4.89 -7.96
C GLN A 190 11.10 4.92 -6.70
N LEU A 191 10.59 3.76 -6.24
CA LEU A 191 9.80 3.67 -5.01
C LEU A 191 10.63 4.11 -3.78
N PHE A 192 11.87 3.61 -3.64
CA PHE A 192 12.75 4.02 -2.56
C PHE A 192 13.28 5.45 -2.71
N GLU A 193 13.52 5.93 -3.94
CA GLU A 193 13.85 7.33 -4.18
C GLU A 193 12.71 8.26 -3.74
N LEU A 194 11.47 7.92 -4.09
CA LEU A 194 10.30 8.67 -3.64
C LEU A 194 10.19 8.68 -2.12
N GLN A 195 10.33 7.51 -1.50
CA GLN A 195 10.29 7.34 -0.04
C GLN A 195 11.34 8.22 0.64
N THR A 196 12.58 8.20 0.17
CA THR A 196 13.67 9.00 0.75
C THR A 196 13.48 10.49 0.51
N ARG A 197 13.11 10.89 -0.73
CA ARG A 197 12.97 12.30 -1.11
C ARG A 197 11.83 13.01 -0.39
N HIS A 198 10.71 12.33 -0.19
CA HIS A 198 9.51 12.90 0.42
C HIS A 198 9.35 12.55 1.90
N GLY A 199 10.23 11.71 2.45
CA GLY A 199 10.15 11.27 3.84
C GLY A 199 8.87 10.49 4.15
N CYS A 200 8.26 9.84 3.13
CA CYS A 200 7.06 9.05 3.35
C CYS A 200 7.40 7.70 3.99
N GLY A 201 6.48 7.13 4.76
CA GLY A 201 6.59 5.75 5.24
C GLY A 201 6.30 4.76 4.12
N LEU A 202 6.97 3.61 4.15
CA LEU A 202 6.76 2.53 3.18
C LEU A 202 6.56 1.20 3.91
N ILE A 203 5.47 0.50 3.62
CA ILE A 203 5.32 -0.92 3.99
C ILE A 203 5.26 -1.73 2.69
N LEU A 204 6.21 -2.64 2.54
CA LEU A 204 6.40 -3.44 1.33
C LEU A 204 6.20 -4.93 1.64
N ALA A 205 5.08 -5.52 1.21
CA ALA A 205 4.93 -6.96 1.21
C ALA A 205 5.67 -7.55 0.02
N THR A 206 6.58 -8.47 0.30
CA THR A 206 7.39 -9.13 -0.72
C THR A 206 7.80 -10.54 -0.32
N HIS A 207 7.98 -11.41 -1.29
CA HIS A 207 8.64 -12.70 -1.12
C HIS A 207 10.11 -12.67 -1.57
N ASP A 208 10.59 -11.53 -2.09
CA ASP A 208 11.97 -11.34 -2.52
C ASP A 208 12.85 -10.89 -1.34
N PRO A 209 13.83 -11.73 -0.91
CA PRO A 209 14.71 -11.40 0.20
C PRO A 209 15.62 -10.18 -0.09
N GLU A 210 16.02 -9.98 -1.35
CA GLU A 210 16.86 -8.83 -1.72
C GLU A 210 16.10 -7.51 -1.53
N LEU A 211 14.82 -7.48 -1.89
CA LEU A 211 13.97 -6.32 -1.62
C LEU A 211 13.73 -6.10 -0.13
N ALA A 212 13.55 -7.17 0.62
CA ALA A 212 13.35 -7.08 2.08
C ALA A 212 14.55 -6.43 2.78
N THR A 213 15.78 -6.73 2.34
CA THR A 213 17.00 -6.15 2.93
C THR A 213 17.16 -4.65 2.66
N ARG A 214 16.44 -4.08 1.69
CA ARG A 214 16.47 -2.65 1.40
C ARG A 214 15.62 -1.83 2.37
N CYS A 215 14.70 -2.46 3.08
CA CYS A 215 13.88 -1.82 4.09
C CYS A 215 14.63 -1.64 5.41
N SER A 216 14.32 -0.58 6.16
CA SER A 216 14.93 -0.29 7.46
C SER A 216 14.48 -1.26 8.56
N GLN A 217 13.28 -1.83 8.40
CA GLN A 217 12.71 -2.79 9.33
C GLN A 217 12.21 -4.04 8.58
N HIS A 218 12.12 -5.17 9.30
CA HIS A 218 11.63 -6.44 8.74
C HIS A 218 10.69 -7.14 9.73
N LEU A 219 9.53 -7.55 9.24
CA LEU A 219 8.54 -8.34 9.97
C LEU A 219 8.20 -9.60 9.17
N ASP A 220 8.55 -10.77 9.71
CA ASP A 220 8.19 -12.06 9.12
C ASP A 220 6.90 -12.59 9.75
N LEU A 221 5.83 -12.67 8.95
CA LEU A 221 4.53 -13.19 9.40
C LEU A 221 4.48 -14.71 9.56
N ALA A 222 5.48 -15.44 9.03
CA ALA A 222 5.56 -16.88 9.21
C ALA A 222 6.04 -17.31 10.60
N HIS A 223 6.68 -16.42 11.36
CA HIS A 223 7.29 -16.67 12.66
C HIS A 223 6.63 -15.87 13.79
N LEU A 224 5.38 -15.47 13.63
CA LEU A 224 4.64 -14.93 14.77
C LEU A 224 4.44 -16.04 15.80
N PRO A 225 4.79 -15.82 17.09
CA PRO A 225 4.69 -16.86 18.11
C PRO A 225 3.25 -17.35 18.20
N GLU A 226 3.07 -18.65 18.04
CA GLU A 226 1.84 -19.34 18.43
C GLU A 226 1.68 -19.12 19.94
N THR A 227 0.63 -18.38 20.33
CA THR A 227 0.28 -18.16 21.75
C THR A 227 -0.55 -19.29 22.29
#